data_736cfc29f271a6babf0807877acd92a1
#
_entry.id   736cfc29f271a6babf0807877acd92a1
#
_cell.length_a   1.000
_cell.length_b   1.000
_cell.length_c   1.000
_cell.angle_alpha   90.00
_cell.angle_beta   90.00
_cell.angle_gamma   90.00
#
_symmetry.space_group_name_H-M   'P 1'
#
loop_
_entity.id
_entity.type
_entity.pdbx_description
1 polymer ?
#
loop_
_entity_poly.entity_id
_entity_poly.type
_entity_poly.pdbx_seq_one_letter_code
_entity_poly.pdbx_strand_id
1 'polypeptide(L)'
;DNANAGVYVIGDVLSGWQTLDLATLPVEVYVDGKLVADTLTRSREYRCSFDELISALRWGANDLSQRGMGFRAGQVVATGSPHVPVEATAGSEIVIRYGDAGEIKAKFE
;
A
#
# COMPACT_ATOMS: atom_id res chain seq x y z
N ASP A 1 -2.67 15.71 -4.95
CA ASP A 1 -2.82 15.74 -3.51
C ASP A 1 -2.42 14.38 -2.93
N ASN A 2 -2.24 14.30 -1.63
CA ASN A 2 -1.82 13.07 -0.96
C ASN A 2 -3.00 12.29 -0.38
N ALA A 3 -4.20 12.47 -0.89
CA ALA A 3 -5.41 11.79 -0.44
C ALA A 3 -5.55 11.76 1.11
N ASN A 4 -5.34 12.90 1.76
CA ASN A 4 -5.33 13.11 3.22
C ASN A 4 -4.16 12.44 3.99
N ALA A 5 -3.18 11.86 3.31
CA ALA A 5 -2.01 11.31 3.98
C ALA A 5 -1.14 12.44 4.55
N GLY A 6 -0.81 12.38 5.82
CA GLY A 6 0.16 13.25 6.47
C GLY A 6 1.60 12.79 6.22
N VAL A 7 1.82 11.48 6.32
CA VAL A 7 3.12 10.83 6.17
C VAL A 7 2.95 9.48 5.47
N TYR A 8 3.93 9.12 4.63
CA TYR A 8 4.08 7.77 4.10
C TYR A 8 5.26 7.07 4.75
N VAL A 9 5.05 5.87 5.26
CA VAL A 9 6.12 5.01 5.75
C VAL A 9 6.50 4.07 4.61
N ILE A 10 7.73 4.19 4.12
CA ILE A 10 8.25 3.38 3.03
C ILE A 10 9.08 2.26 3.63
N GLY A 11 8.70 1.02 3.33
CA GLY A 11 9.45 -0.17 3.72
C GLY A 11 10.63 -0.45 2.80
N ASP A 12 11.25 -1.61 3.00
CA ASP A 12 12.34 -2.07 2.17
C ASP A 12 11.89 -2.37 0.72
N VAL A 13 12.84 -2.29 -0.20
CA VAL A 13 12.59 -2.64 -1.60
C VAL A 13 12.36 -4.16 -1.71
N LEU A 14 11.21 -4.55 -2.23
CA LEU A 14 10.91 -5.95 -2.49
C LEU A 14 11.68 -6.44 -3.72
N SER A 15 12.68 -7.29 -3.49
CA SER A 15 13.31 -8.07 -4.57
C SER A 15 12.34 -9.18 -5.01
N GLY A 16 12.18 -9.35 -6.33
CA GLY A 16 11.29 -10.40 -6.87
C GLY A 16 9.81 -10.03 -6.88
N TRP A 17 9.48 -8.74 -6.75
CA TRP A 17 8.09 -8.25 -6.79
C TRP A 17 7.33 -8.68 -8.05
N GLN A 18 8.02 -8.97 -9.16
CA GLN A 18 7.43 -9.41 -10.43
C GLN A 18 6.74 -10.78 -10.33
N THR A 19 7.11 -11.59 -9.33
CA THR A 19 6.54 -12.92 -9.09
C THR A 19 5.45 -12.92 -8.02
N LEU A 20 5.20 -11.77 -7.38
CA LEU A 20 4.15 -11.64 -6.37
C LEU A 20 2.77 -11.56 -7.04
N ASP A 21 1.86 -12.40 -6.60
CA ASP A 21 0.45 -12.25 -6.94
C ASP A 21 -0.23 -11.29 -5.95
N LEU A 22 -0.28 -10.01 -6.32
CA LEU A 22 -0.87 -8.96 -5.49
C LEU A 22 -2.37 -9.18 -5.24
N ALA A 23 -3.07 -9.92 -6.11
CA ALA A 23 -4.49 -10.19 -5.93
C ALA A 23 -4.76 -11.19 -4.80
N THR A 24 -3.79 -12.04 -4.49
CA THR A 24 -3.91 -13.06 -3.43
C THR A 24 -2.99 -12.80 -2.25
N LEU A 25 -2.06 -11.85 -2.35
CA LEU A 25 -1.13 -11.52 -1.29
C LEU A 25 -1.90 -11.11 -0.02
N PRO A 26 -1.74 -11.82 1.10
CA PRO A 26 -2.37 -11.43 2.35
C PRO A 26 -1.72 -10.16 2.90
N VAL A 27 -2.55 -9.20 3.31
CA VAL A 27 -2.10 -8.01 4.04
C VAL A 27 -2.78 -7.99 5.39
N GLU A 28 -1.99 -8.04 6.44
CA GLU A 28 -2.45 -8.06 7.82
C GLU A 28 -1.97 -6.79 8.53
N VAL A 29 -2.82 -6.19 9.34
CA VAL A 29 -2.49 -5.00 10.14
C VAL A 29 -2.62 -5.33 11.61
N TYR A 30 -1.54 -5.09 12.32
CA TYR A 30 -1.47 -5.26 13.78
C TYR A 30 -1.30 -3.91 14.46
N VAL A 31 -2.01 -3.70 15.53
CA VAL A 31 -1.84 -2.56 16.47
C VAL A 31 -1.47 -3.14 17.84
N ASP A 32 -0.33 -2.74 18.35
CA ASP A 32 0.21 -3.22 19.64
C ASP A 32 0.21 -4.76 19.74
N GLY A 33 0.59 -5.42 18.64
CA GLY A 33 0.66 -6.88 18.54
C GLY A 33 -0.69 -7.59 18.31
N LYS A 34 -1.82 -6.86 18.27
CA LYS A 34 -3.15 -7.42 18.02
C LYS A 34 -3.54 -7.25 16.54
N LEU A 35 -3.95 -8.34 15.88
CA LEU A 35 -4.51 -8.29 14.53
C LEU A 35 -5.83 -7.49 14.54
N VAL A 36 -5.88 -6.40 13.79
CA VAL A 36 -7.03 -5.49 13.72
C VAL A 36 -7.67 -5.43 12.33
N ALA A 37 -6.91 -5.77 11.29
CA ALA A 37 -7.43 -5.85 9.93
C ALA A 37 -6.62 -6.87 9.12
N ASP A 38 -7.29 -7.56 8.20
CA ASP A 38 -6.66 -8.41 7.20
C ASP A 38 -7.45 -8.41 5.88
N THR A 39 -6.78 -8.73 4.78
CA THR A 39 -7.39 -8.79 3.45
C THR A 39 -7.99 -10.16 3.13
N LEU A 40 -7.73 -11.18 3.93
CA LEU A 40 -8.24 -12.54 3.70
C LEU A 40 -9.72 -12.65 4.04
N THR A 41 -10.16 -11.91 5.06
CA THR A 41 -11.55 -11.90 5.53
C THR A 41 -12.44 -10.91 4.76
N ARG A 42 -11.84 -10.04 3.91
CA ARG A 42 -12.59 -9.06 3.12
C ARG A 42 -12.97 -9.57 1.74
N SER A 43 -14.10 -9.05 1.27
CA SER A 43 -14.56 -9.29 -0.09
C SER A 43 -13.51 -8.87 -1.13
N ARG A 44 -13.49 -9.57 -2.27
CA ARG A 44 -12.60 -9.29 -3.41
C ARG A 44 -12.65 -7.85 -3.94
N GLU A 45 -13.65 -7.07 -3.54
CA GLU A 45 -13.89 -5.69 -4.01
C GLU A 45 -12.72 -4.73 -3.75
N TYR A 46 -11.84 -5.05 -2.79
CA TYR A 46 -10.69 -4.21 -2.43
C TYR A 46 -9.34 -4.79 -2.88
N ARG A 47 -9.36 -5.87 -3.65
CA ARG A 47 -8.14 -6.48 -4.19
C ARG A 47 -7.97 -6.05 -5.63
N CYS A 48 -6.78 -5.58 -5.92
CA CYS A 48 -6.39 -5.12 -7.23
C CYS A 48 -5.28 -6.03 -7.77
N SER A 49 -5.44 -6.52 -8.97
CA SER A 49 -4.38 -7.27 -9.64
C SER A 49 -3.24 -6.35 -10.05
N PHE A 50 -2.06 -6.91 -10.32
CA PHE A 50 -0.93 -6.14 -10.82
C PHE A 50 -1.27 -5.41 -12.14
N ASP A 51 -2.01 -6.05 -13.05
CA ASP A 51 -2.41 -5.45 -14.33
C ASP A 51 -3.33 -4.26 -14.13
N GLU A 52 -4.24 -4.31 -13.18
CA GLU A 52 -5.12 -3.17 -12.83
C GLU A 52 -4.31 -2.00 -12.27
N LEU A 53 -3.33 -2.27 -11.39
CA LEU A 53 -2.42 -1.24 -10.87
C LEU A 53 -1.60 -0.60 -11.98
N ILE A 54 -1.02 -1.38 -12.88
CA ILE A 54 -0.25 -0.88 -14.02
C ILE A 54 -1.13 -0.07 -14.97
N SER A 55 -2.38 -0.50 -15.19
CA SER A 55 -3.33 0.24 -16.01
C SER A 55 -3.67 1.60 -15.42
N ALA A 56 -3.90 1.68 -14.11
CA ALA A 56 -4.13 2.93 -13.39
C ALA A 56 -2.90 3.86 -13.45
N LEU A 57 -1.69 3.33 -13.25
CA LEU A 57 -0.45 4.08 -13.35
C LEU A 57 -0.22 4.61 -14.77
N ARG A 58 -0.49 3.81 -15.79
CA ARG A 58 -0.39 4.21 -17.20
C ARG A 58 -1.37 5.34 -17.50
N TRP A 59 -2.60 5.22 -17.02
CA TRP A 59 -3.59 6.29 -17.16
C TRP A 59 -3.10 7.59 -16.53
N GLY A 60 -2.63 7.53 -15.26
CA GLY A 60 -2.10 8.69 -14.55
C GLY A 60 -0.88 9.31 -15.24
N ALA A 61 0.04 8.50 -15.76
CA ALA A 61 1.20 8.97 -16.52
C ALA A 61 0.77 9.73 -17.79
N ASN A 62 -0.22 9.21 -18.51
CA ASN A 62 -0.74 9.85 -19.72
C ASN A 62 -1.45 11.18 -19.39
N ASP A 63 -2.26 11.23 -18.35
CA ASP A 63 -2.93 12.47 -17.92
C ASP A 63 -1.91 13.53 -17.52
N LEU A 64 -0.90 13.17 -16.72
CA LEU A 64 0.18 14.07 -16.34
C LEU A 64 0.96 14.57 -17.57
N SER A 65 1.23 13.70 -18.54
CA SER A 65 1.93 14.06 -19.78
C SER A 65 1.17 15.09 -20.58
N GLN A 66 -0.15 15.00 -20.68
CA GLN A 66 -1.00 15.99 -21.36
C GLN A 66 -0.93 17.38 -20.69
N ARG A 67 -0.60 17.41 -19.41
CA ARG A 67 -0.41 18.63 -18.62
C ARG A 67 1.04 19.13 -18.58
N GLY A 68 1.93 18.56 -19.41
CA GLY A 68 3.36 18.89 -19.40
C GLY A 68 4.13 18.41 -18.18
N MET A 69 3.55 17.46 -17.44
CA MET A 69 4.15 16.81 -16.27
C MET A 69 4.44 15.34 -16.56
N GLY A 70 5.06 14.63 -15.63
CA GLY A 70 5.32 13.21 -15.76
C GLY A 70 5.90 12.61 -14.48
N PHE A 71 5.88 11.30 -14.39
CA PHE A 71 6.57 10.59 -13.32
C PHE A 71 8.09 10.67 -13.52
N ARG A 72 8.81 10.76 -12.44
CA ARG A 72 10.27 10.78 -12.41
C ARG A 72 10.80 9.60 -11.61
N ALA A 73 11.95 9.09 -11.99
CA ALA A 73 12.63 8.06 -11.21
C ALA A 73 12.80 8.50 -9.74
N GLY A 74 12.55 7.58 -8.82
CA GLY A 74 12.60 7.84 -7.39
C GLY A 74 11.30 8.37 -6.77
N GLN A 75 10.29 8.70 -7.56
CA GLN A 75 8.98 9.05 -7.02
C GLN A 75 8.24 7.81 -6.53
N VAL A 76 7.50 7.99 -5.43
CA VAL A 76 6.60 6.98 -4.87
C VAL A 76 5.16 7.34 -5.22
N VAL A 77 4.40 6.35 -5.65
CA VAL A 77 2.98 6.50 -5.98
C VAL A 77 2.17 5.61 -5.05
N ALA A 78 1.28 6.21 -4.27
CA ALA A 78 0.31 5.45 -3.47
C ALA A 78 -0.83 4.96 -4.37
N THR A 79 -1.07 3.66 -4.38
CA THR A 79 -2.06 3.01 -5.25
C THR A 79 -3.39 2.73 -4.56
N GLY A 80 -3.55 3.18 -3.34
CA GLY A 80 -4.73 2.95 -2.51
C GLY A 80 -4.47 1.95 -1.39
N SER A 81 -5.47 1.74 -0.54
CA SER A 81 -5.36 0.84 0.61
C SER A 81 -6.20 -0.41 0.41
N PRO A 82 -5.65 -1.61 0.65
CA PRO A 82 -6.40 -2.86 0.57
C PRO A 82 -7.33 -3.10 1.77
N HIS A 83 -7.30 -2.25 2.77
CA HIS A 83 -8.14 -2.37 3.97
C HIS A 83 -8.70 -1.02 4.42
N VAL A 84 -9.66 -1.02 5.35
CA VAL A 84 -10.18 0.19 5.98
C VAL A 84 -9.12 0.89 6.82
N PRO A 85 -9.24 2.21 7.02
CA PRO A 85 -8.43 2.91 7.99
C PRO A 85 -8.50 2.25 9.37
N VAL A 86 -7.34 2.15 10.01
CA VAL A 86 -7.18 1.59 11.35
C VAL A 86 -6.82 2.74 12.29
N GLU A 87 -7.46 2.80 13.44
CA GLU A 87 -7.15 3.81 14.45
C GLU A 87 -5.85 3.45 15.18
N ALA A 88 -5.01 4.46 15.36
CA ALA A 88 -3.80 4.39 16.15
C ALA A 88 -3.77 5.58 17.12
N THR A 89 -3.33 5.34 18.35
CA THR A 89 -3.15 6.37 19.37
C THR A 89 -1.67 6.66 19.58
N ALA A 90 -1.36 7.78 20.22
CA ALA A 90 0.02 8.07 20.61
C ALA A 90 0.61 6.92 21.44
N GLY A 91 1.82 6.49 21.10
CA GLY A 91 2.52 5.36 21.69
C GLY A 91 2.28 4.02 20.98
N SER A 92 1.24 3.88 20.14
CA SER A 92 0.94 2.62 19.44
C SER A 92 2.02 2.25 18.43
N GLU A 93 2.31 0.95 18.39
CA GLU A 93 3.10 0.33 17.31
C GLU A 93 2.17 -0.31 16.28
N ILE A 94 2.37 0.07 15.02
CA ILE A 94 1.66 -0.52 13.88
C ILE A 94 2.63 -1.42 13.13
N VAL A 95 2.20 -2.65 12.87
CA VAL A 95 2.92 -3.58 11.99
C VAL A 95 1.99 -3.98 10.85
N ILE A 96 2.44 -3.79 9.62
CA ILE A 96 1.73 -4.26 8.42
C ILE A 96 2.56 -5.36 7.78
N ARG A 97 1.97 -6.55 7.67
CA ARG A 97 2.60 -7.72 7.04
C ARG A 97 2.00 -7.96 5.65
N TYR A 98 2.87 -8.25 4.70
CA TYR A 98 2.52 -8.55 3.31
C TYR A 98 2.86 -10.01 3.02
N GLY A 99 2.16 -10.94 3.67
CA GLY A 99 2.47 -12.38 3.58
C GLY A 99 3.95 -12.65 3.82
N ASP A 100 4.56 -13.42 2.92
CA ASP A 100 6.01 -13.72 2.97
C ASP A 100 6.88 -12.63 2.31
N ALA A 101 6.28 -11.58 1.76
CA ALA A 101 7.01 -10.51 1.08
C ALA A 101 7.71 -9.55 2.05
N GLY A 102 7.25 -9.47 3.31
CA GLY A 102 7.90 -8.64 4.34
C GLY A 102 6.91 -7.90 5.22
N GLU A 103 7.44 -7.02 6.05
CA GLU A 103 6.64 -6.21 6.97
C GLU A 103 7.15 -4.77 7.05
N ILE A 104 6.24 -3.86 7.37
CA ILE A 104 6.52 -2.46 7.67
C ILE A 104 6.11 -2.20 9.11
N LYS A 105 6.96 -1.50 9.87
CA LYS A 105 6.69 -1.08 11.24
C LYS A 105 6.72 0.43 11.37
N ALA A 106 5.78 0.97 12.11
CA ALA A 106 5.73 2.37 12.48
C ALA A 106 5.29 2.53 13.93
N LYS A 107 5.87 3.50 14.62
CA LYS A 107 5.46 3.87 15.97
C LYS A 107 4.92 5.28 15.95
N PHE A 108 3.79 5.51 16.58
CA PHE A 108 3.18 6.82 16.74
C PHE A 108 3.67 7.45 18.05
N GLU A 109 4.22 8.64 17.98
CA GLU A 109 4.66 9.43 19.13
C GLU A 109 3.59 10.46 19.53
#